data_27e53a4df6b113d205fa8690cb4e9013
#
_entry.id   27e53a4df6b113d205fa8690cb4e9013
#
_cell.length_a   1.000
_cell.length_b   1.000
_cell.length_c   1.000
_cell.angle_alpha   90.00
_cell.angle_beta   90.00
_cell.angle_gamma   90.00
#
_symmetry.space_group_name_H-M   'P 1'
#
loop_
_entity.id
_entity.type
_entity.pdbx_description
1 polymer ?
#
loop_
_entity_poly.entity_id
_entity_poly.type
_entity_poly.pdbx_seq_one_letter_code
_entity_poly.pdbx_strand_id
1 'polypeptide(L)'
;FSVKVYVKLNHKSPHILCLTNHLRNLELIDPKFHWNGPGGGLSSENSSVEISPIGTLILSNFKLSGVYTCSIFYKLAVMQPDNNLLIKYLIYAYSDPNAYYEFTAQYHAAPCNSYHNAYFEKTLVQILNKLVEELSCEVALIKAECHHIKMQRGGLQNEIFFKFSVDSINREDRLCQQSACDAPHRLNKAKQIIERFFKQQVETGKQSSEQLPEIYYIDNTLQMVRVDRCYPGYGIDAVLHPDCPECCVACSPGSYNPSNGIHCLRCDTSLIYGATMC
;
A
#
# COMPACT_ATOMS: atom_id res chain seq x y z
N PHE A 1 -5.74 -21.35 -20.96
CA PHE A 1 -6.04 -20.15 -20.17
C PHE A 1 -5.72 -20.45 -18.69
N SER A 2 -4.82 -19.68 -18.09
CA SER A 2 -4.58 -19.71 -16.65
C SER A 2 -5.49 -18.69 -15.97
N VAL A 3 -6.16 -19.12 -14.90
CA VAL A 3 -7.02 -18.25 -14.10
C VAL A 3 -6.15 -17.51 -13.09
N LYS A 4 -6.30 -16.19 -13.04
CA LYS A 4 -5.66 -15.35 -12.02
C LYS A 4 -6.50 -15.32 -10.76
N VAL A 5 -5.86 -15.52 -9.60
CA VAL A 5 -6.48 -15.44 -8.27
C VAL A 5 -5.67 -14.48 -7.42
N TYR A 6 -6.36 -13.56 -6.74
CA TYR A 6 -5.74 -12.56 -5.87
C TYR A 6 -6.05 -12.89 -4.41
N VAL A 7 -5.00 -13.04 -3.62
CA VAL A 7 -5.12 -13.36 -2.18
C VAL A 7 -4.42 -12.28 -1.39
N LYS A 8 -5.12 -11.70 -0.43
CA LYS A 8 -4.53 -10.68 0.44
C LYS A 8 -3.38 -11.29 1.24
N LEU A 9 -2.25 -10.58 1.27
CA LEU A 9 -1.03 -11.00 1.96
C LEU A 9 -1.32 -11.35 3.42
N ASN A 10 -0.81 -12.48 3.90
CA ASN A 10 -1.02 -13.02 5.24
C ASN A 10 -2.48 -13.39 5.58
N HIS A 11 -3.37 -13.42 4.62
CA HIS A 11 -4.77 -13.82 4.80
C HIS A 11 -5.05 -15.21 4.23
N LYS A 12 -6.26 -15.68 4.49
CA LYS A 12 -6.76 -16.95 3.95
C LYS A 12 -7.23 -16.75 2.52
N SER A 13 -6.88 -17.71 1.64
CA SER A 13 -7.32 -17.69 0.25
C SER A 13 -8.82 -18.00 0.12
N PRO A 14 -9.46 -17.62 -1.01
CA PRO A 14 -10.72 -18.22 -1.39
C PRO A 14 -10.53 -19.72 -1.66
N HIS A 15 -11.64 -20.45 -1.81
CA HIS A 15 -11.63 -21.84 -2.21
C HIS A 15 -11.19 -21.98 -3.67
N ILE A 16 -10.05 -22.64 -3.89
CA ILE A 16 -9.47 -22.83 -5.22
C ILE A 16 -9.85 -24.21 -5.71
N LEU A 17 -10.68 -24.25 -6.74
CA LEU A 17 -11.31 -25.49 -7.20
C LEU A 17 -10.38 -26.30 -8.10
N CYS A 18 -10.32 -27.59 -7.90
CA CYS A 18 -9.66 -28.54 -8.80
C CYS A 18 -10.62 -29.20 -9.77
N LEU A 19 -11.89 -29.34 -9.40
CA LEU A 19 -12.92 -29.91 -10.27
C LEU A 19 -13.52 -28.84 -11.19
N THR A 20 -13.48 -29.08 -12.51
CA THR A 20 -14.23 -28.30 -13.48
C THR A 20 -15.73 -28.54 -13.38
N ASN A 21 -16.57 -27.62 -13.89
CA ASN A 21 -18.02 -27.83 -13.91
C ASN A 21 -18.41 -29.09 -14.66
N HIS A 22 -17.68 -29.45 -15.69
CA HIS A 22 -17.89 -30.68 -16.46
C HIS A 22 -17.66 -31.93 -15.58
N LEU A 23 -16.56 -31.99 -14.86
CA LEU A 23 -16.19 -33.14 -14.01
C LEU A 23 -17.07 -33.26 -12.77
N ARG A 24 -17.64 -32.16 -12.25
CA ARG A 24 -18.57 -32.18 -11.10
C ARG A 24 -19.86 -32.93 -11.41
N ASN A 25 -20.29 -32.94 -12.66
CA ASN A 25 -21.53 -33.59 -13.10
C ASN A 25 -21.33 -35.07 -13.51
N LEU A 26 -20.09 -35.57 -13.44
CA LEU A 26 -19.74 -36.95 -13.76
C LEU A 26 -19.50 -37.74 -12.49
N GLU A 27 -19.88 -39.02 -12.52
CA GLU A 27 -19.48 -39.98 -11.47
C GLU A 27 -18.02 -40.36 -11.68
N LEU A 28 -17.14 -39.81 -10.84
CA LEU A 28 -15.73 -40.13 -10.88
C LEU A 28 -15.42 -41.31 -9.94
N ILE A 29 -14.66 -42.27 -10.45
CA ILE A 29 -14.22 -43.44 -9.65
C ILE A 29 -12.79 -43.11 -9.14
N ASP A 30 -12.63 -43.18 -7.81
CA ASP A 30 -11.39 -42.97 -7.08
C ASP A 30 -10.58 -41.72 -7.54
N PRO A 31 -11.19 -40.51 -7.57
CA PRO A 31 -10.49 -39.33 -7.99
C PRO A 31 -9.33 -39.01 -7.02
N LYS A 32 -8.14 -38.79 -7.56
CA LYS A 32 -6.95 -38.33 -6.80
C LYS A 32 -6.54 -36.94 -7.23
N PHE A 33 -6.27 -36.10 -6.26
CA PHE A 33 -5.93 -34.69 -6.46
C PHE A 33 -4.51 -34.43 -5.95
N HIS A 34 -3.67 -33.87 -6.80
CA HIS A 34 -2.32 -33.44 -6.42
C HIS A 34 -2.13 -31.98 -6.73
N TRP A 35 -1.85 -31.20 -5.70
CA TRP A 35 -1.54 -29.80 -5.82
C TRP A 35 -0.02 -29.56 -5.76
N ASN A 36 0.48 -28.73 -6.68
CA ASN A 36 1.83 -28.23 -6.69
C ASN A 36 1.80 -26.70 -6.71
N GLY A 37 2.68 -26.08 -5.92
CA GLY A 37 2.89 -24.65 -5.90
C GLY A 37 4.31 -24.26 -6.30
N PRO A 38 4.69 -22.99 -6.20
CA PRO A 38 6.03 -22.51 -6.54
C PRO A 38 7.15 -23.16 -5.71
N GLY A 39 6.83 -23.60 -4.49
CA GLY A 39 7.78 -24.29 -3.60
C GLY A 39 7.75 -25.81 -3.69
N GLY A 40 7.02 -26.40 -4.63
CA GLY A 40 6.87 -27.85 -4.79
C GLY A 40 5.48 -28.39 -4.43
N GLY A 41 5.40 -29.67 -4.10
CA GLY A 41 4.15 -30.33 -3.74
C GLY A 41 3.51 -29.77 -2.48
N LEU A 42 2.18 -29.58 -2.52
CA LEU A 42 1.39 -29.13 -1.37
C LEU A 42 0.75 -30.32 -0.67
N SER A 43 0.81 -30.32 0.65
CA SER A 43 0.24 -31.37 1.50
C SER A 43 -0.50 -30.74 2.67
N SER A 44 -1.60 -31.37 3.08
CA SER A 44 -2.36 -30.98 4.28
C SER A 44 -1.59 -31.19 5.59
N GLU A 45 -0.41 -31.79 5.56
CA GLU A 45 0.48 -31.86 6.72
C GLU A 45 1.06 -30.47 7.09
N ASN A 46 1.13 -29.56 6.12
CA ASN A 46 1.44 -28.17 6.38
C ASN A 46 0.22 -27.45 6.92
N SER A 47 0.33 -26.84 8.10
CA SER A 47 -0.76 -26.12 8.77
C SER A 47 -1.34 -24.93 7.96
N SER A 48 -0.60 -24.43 6.98
CA SER A 48 -1.04 -23.37 6.07
C SER A 48 -1.75 -23.85 4.80
N VAL A 49 -1.85 -25.16 4.61
CA VAL A 49 -2.45 -25.79 3.42
C VAL A 49 -3.58 -26.72 3.85
N GLU A 50 -4.77 -26.50 3.31
CA GLU A 50 -5.93 -27.36 3.51
C GLU A 50 -6.43 -27.86 2.15
N ILE A 51 -6.54 -29.16 1.97
CA ILE A 51 -7.04 -29.78 0.74
C ILE A 51 -8.25 -30.63 1.13
N SER A 52 -9.42 -30.32 0.56
CA SER A 52 -10.65 -31.05 0.80
C SER A 52 -10.65 -32.39 0.07
N PRO A 53 -11.56 -33.35 0.46
CA PRO A 53 -11.71 -34.62 -0.25
C PRO A 53 -12.08 -34.49 -1.73
N ILE A 54 -12.66 -33.36 -2.14
CA ILE A 54 -13.00 -33.04 -3.53
C ILE A 54 -11.90 -32.23 -4.25
N GLY A 55 -10.73 -32.13 -3.64
CA GLY A 55 -9.56 -31.46 -4.21
C GLY A 55 -9.53 -29.93 -4.12
N THR A 56 -10.46 -29.32 -3.38
CA THR A 56 -10.45 -27.86 -3.17
C THR A 56 -9.28 -27.46 -2.28
N LEU A 57 -8.47 -26.50 -2.76
CA LEU A 57 -7.33 -25.95 -2.04
C LEU A 57 -7.72 -24.68 -1.29
N ILE A 58 -7.29 -24.58 -0.04
CA ILE A 58 -7.36 -23.37 0.77
C ILE A 58 -5.96 -23.09 1.33
N LEU A 59 -5.46 -21.89 1.12
CA LEU A 59 -4.16 -21.44 1.61
C LEU A 59 -4.38 -20.44 2.76
N SER A 60 -3.74 -20.69 3.89
CA SER A 60 -3.74 -19.80 5.06
C SER A 60 -2.40 -19.06 5.14
N ASN A 61 -2.39 -17.83 5.68
CA ASN A 61 -1.18 -17.02 5.75
C ASN A 61 -0.45 -16.89 4.39
N PHE A 62 -1.20 -16.61 3.34
CA PHE A 62 -0.67 -16.62 1.98
C PHE A 62 0.45 -15.59 1.78
N LYS A 63 1.59 -16.04 1.26
CA LYS A 63 2.77 -15.21 0.99
C LYS A 63 3.42 -15.49 -0.36
N LEU A 64 3.28 -16.70 -0.86
CA LEU A 64 4.05 -17.18 -2.01
C LEU A 64 3.23 -17.11 -3.30
N SER A 65 3.39 -16.02 -4.03
CA SER A 65 2.81 -15.85 -5.36
C SER A 65 3.46 -16.77 -6.38
N GLY A 66 2.70 -17.20 -7.37
CA GLY A 66 3.22 -17.98 -8.47
C GLY A 66 2.19 -18.91 -9.10
N VAL A 67 2.71 -19.92 -9.78
CA VAL A 67 1.93 -20.92 -10.48
C VAL A 67 1.55 -22.05 -9.53
N TYR A 68 0.25 -22.30 -9.40
CA TYR A 68 -0.31 -23.42 -8.65
C TYR A 68 -1.03 -24.33 -9.64
N THR A 69 -0.75 -25.63 -9.58
CA THR A 69 -1.34 -26.61 -10.46
C THR A 69 -2.03 -27.71 -9.67
N CYS A 70 -3.22 -28.10 -10.12
CA CYS A 70 -3.88 -29.31 -9.64
C CYS A 70 -3.92 -30.37 -10.74
N SER A 71 -3.39 -31.54 -10.45
CA SER A 71 -3.51 -32.73 -11.29
C SER A 71 -4.62 -33.62 -10.74
N ILE A 72 -5.57 -33.96 -11.60
CA ILE A 72 -6.68 -34.86 -11.27
C ILE A 72 -6.45 -36.17 -12.01
N PHE A 73 -6.41 -37.26 -11.28
CA PHE A 73 -6.41 -38.62 -11.85
C PHE A 73 -7.74 -39.28 -11.51
N TYR A 74 -8.47 -39.74 -12.49
CA TYR A 74 -9.80 -40.28 -12.33
C TYR A 74 -10.15 -41.34 -13.38
N LYS A 75 -11.12 -42.19 -13.07
CA LYS A 75 -11.75 -43.15 -14.00
C LYS A 75 -13.21 -42.82 -14.15
N LEU A 76 -13.75 -43.03 -15.33
CA LEU A 76 -15.19 -42.97 -15.62
C LEU A 76 -15.85 -44.35 -15.54
N ALA A 77 -15.06 -45.43 -15.71
CA ALA A 77 -15.51 -46.83 -15.53
C ALA A 77 -14.35 -47.65 -14.95
N VAL A 78 -14.69 -48.69 -14.15
CA VAL A 78 -13.70 -49.52 -13.44
C VAL A 78 -12.66 -50.17 -14.38
N MET A 79 -13.08 -50.54 -15.60
CA MET A 79 -12.25 -51.23 -16.58
C MET A 79 -11.50 -50.25 -17.55
N GLN A 80 -11.69 -48.96 -17.37
CA GLN A 80 -11.01 -47.95 -18.20
C GLN A 80 -9.69 -47.53 -17.57
N PRO A 81 -8.68 -47.09 -18.40
CA PRO A 81 -7.45 -46.50 -17.88
C PRO A 81 -7.73 -45.19 -17.16
N ASP A 82 -6.80 -44.77 -16.32
CA ASP A 82 -6.86 -43.51 -15.65
C ASP A 82 -6.83 -42.32 -16.62
N ASN A 83 -7.76 -41.40 -16.47
CA ASN A 83 -7.70 -40.10 -17.13
C ASN A 83 -6.91 -39.12 -16.27
N ASN A 84 -6.24 -38.18 -16.89
CA ASN A 84 -5.47 -37.12 -16.22
C ASN A 84 -5.90 -35.76 -16.77
N LEU A 85 -6.13 -34.82 -15.87
CA LEU A 85 -6.39 -33.43 -16.19
C LEU A 85 -5.54 -32.52 -15.31
N LEU A 86 -4.94 -31.51 -15.92
CA LEU A 86 -4.14 -30.50 -15.25
C LEU A 86 -4.85 -29.15 -15.30
N ILE A 87 -5.06 -28.53 -14.14
CA ILE A 87 -5.62 -27.19 -13.99
C ILE A 87 -4.54 -26.29 -13.44
N LYS A 88 -4.37 -25.12 -14.07
CA LYS A 88 -3.31 -24.16 -13.74
C LYS A 88 -3.91 -22.83 -13.29
N TYR A 89 -3.44 -22.35 -12.15
CA TYR A 89 -3.75 -21.03 -11.59
C TYR A 89 -2.51 -20.16 -11.44
N LEU A 90 -2.67 -18.86 -11.68
CA LEU A 90 -1.72 -17.85 -11.25
C LEU A 90 -2.26 -17.19 -9.99
N ILE A 91 -1.65 -17.45 -8.84
CA ILE A 91 -2.09 -16.91 -7.56
C ILE A 91 -1.12 -15.82 -7.13
N TYR A 92 -1.65 -14.60 -7.01
CA TYR A 92 -0.92 -13.42 -6.62
C TYR A 92 -1.27 -13.00 -5.20
N ALA A 93 -0.24 -12.77 -4.39
CA ALA A 93 -0.40 -12.02 -3.16
C ALA A 93 -0.58 -10.54 -3.48
N TYR A 94 -1.46 -9.87 -2.77
CA TYR A 94 -1.64 -8.43 -2.87
C TYR A 94 -1.78 -7.78 -1.49
N SER A 95 -1.49 -6.50 -1.42
CA SER A 95 -1.76 -5.66 -0.26
C SER A 95 -2.42 -4.37 -0.70
N ASP A 96 -3.09 -3.71 0.25
CA ASP A 96 -3.54 -2.34 0.02
C ASP A 96 -2.33 -1.41 -0.07
N PRO A 97 -2.39 -0.33 -0.86
CA PRO A 97 -1.29 0.64 -0.93
C PRO A 97 -0.94 1.20 0.44
N ASN A 98 0.36 1.34 0.71
CA ASN A 98 0.86 2.03 1.88
C ASN A 98 0.92 3.53 1.57
N ALA A 99 -0.18 4.24 1.85
CA ALA A 99 -0.30 5.66 1.54
C ALA A 99 0.24 6.55 2.66
N TYR A 100 0.70 7.73 2.28
CA TYR A 100 0.97 8.84 3.18
C TYR A 100 0.44 10.15 2.57
N TYR A 101 0.44 11.24 3.35
CA TYR A 101 0.00 12.53 2.85
C TYR A 101 1.18 13.49 2.71
N GLU A 102 1.19 14.24 1.61
CA GLU A 102 2.04 15.40 1.43
C GLU A 102 1.21 16.67 1.55
N PHE A 103 1.63 17.59 2.39
CA PHE A 103 1.02 18.89 2.56
C PHE A 103 1.97 19.96 2.05
N THR A 104 1.38 21.00 1.45
CA THR A 104 2.09 22.24 1.11
C THR A 104 1.35 23.41 1.71
N ALA A 105 2.09 24.33 2.29
CA ALA A 105 1.55 25.56 2.89
C ALA A 105 2.48 26.73 2.59
N GLN A 106 1.90 27.93 2.44
CA GLN A 106 2.65 29.15 2.22
C GLN A 106 2.54 30.05 3.45
N TYR A 107 3.66 30.65 3.80
CA TYR A 107 3.81 31.62 4.90
C TYR A 107 4.41 32.90 4.40
N HIS A 108 3.90 34.03 4.88
CA HIS A 108 4.66 35.27 4.82
C HIS A 108 5.93 35.12 5.66
N ALA A 109 7.07 35.52 5.17
CA ALA A 109 8.37 35.25 5.76
C ALA A 109 9.15 36.52 6.13
N ALA A 110 10.09 36.37 7.05
CA ALA A 110 11.20 37.26 7.25
C ALA A 110 12.10 37.26 5.99
N PRO A 111 13.06 38.21 5.85
CA PRO A 111 14.04 38.17 4.76
C PRO A 111 14.65 36.78 4.59
N CYS A 112 14.79 36.31 3.35
CA CYS A 112 15.14 34.91 3.06
C CYS A 112 16.46 34.43 3.67
N ASN A 113 17.38 35.33 3.99
CA ASN A 113 18.62 35.03 4.70
C ASN A 113 18.52 35.09 6.22
N SER A 114 17.34 35.39 6.77
CA SER A 114 17.13 35.49 8.22
C SER A 114 17.11 34.12 8.89
N TYR A 115 17.80 33.99 10.01
CA TYR A 115 17.74 32.79 10.85
C TYR A 115 16.34 32.53 11.46
N HIS A 116 15.50 33.56 11.54
CA HIS A 116 14.12 33.45 12.04
C HIS A 116 13.31 32.47 11.21
N ASN A 117 13.53 32.42 9.89
CA ASN A 117 12.85 31.49 9.02
C ASN A 117 13.22 30.02 9.34
N ALA A 118 14.50 29.73 9.55
CA ALA A 118 14.97 28.39 9.91
C ALA A 118 14.48 27.96 11.31
N TYR A 119 14.46 28.88 12.27
CA TYR A 119 13.92 28.62 13.59
C TYR A 119 12.41 28.35 13.56
N PHE A 120 11.68 29.15 12.80
CA PHE A 120 10.23 28.95 12.62
C PHE A 120 9.93 27.60 11.95
N GLU A 121 10.63 27.25 10.90
CA GLU A 121 10.52 25.97 10.21
C GLU A 121 10.67 24.79 11.17
N LYS A 122 11.74 24.79 11.97
CA LYS A 122 11.98 23.76 12.97
C LYS A 122 10.86 23.69 14.01
N THR A 123 10.40 24.84 14.50
CA THR A 123 9.34 24.95 15.50
C THR A 123 8.01 24.45 14.94
N LEU A 124 7.67 24.79 13.70
CA LEU A 124 6.46 24.34 13.04
C LEU A 124 6.42 22.81 12.92
N VAL A 125 7.50 22.19 12.46
CA VAL A 125 7.62 20.74 12.37
C VAL A 125 7.46 20.07 13.73
N GLN A 126 8.07 20.64 14.77
CA GLN A 126 7.92 20.13 16.15
C GLN A 126 6.48 20.20 16.65
N ILE A 127 5.77 21.30 16.38
CA ILE A 127 4.36 21.46 16.77
C ILE A 127 3.50 20.44 16.02
N LEU A 128 3.68 20.30 14.71
CA LEU A 128 2.93 19.35 13.90
C LEU A 128 3.18 17.90 14.36
N ASN A 129 4.41 17.54 14.68
CA ASN A 129 4.73 16.23 15.24
C ASN A 129 4.02 15.95 16.55
N LYS A 130 3.98 16.91 17.47
CA LYS A 130 3.24 16.77 18.74
C LYS A 130 1.74 16.54 18.54
N LEU A 131 1.14 17.16 17.52
CA LEU A 131 -0.28 17.01 17.23
C LEU A 131 -0.67 15.59 16.80
N VAL A 132 0.25 14.87 16.16
CA VAL A 132 -0.01 13.55 15.59
C VAL A 132 0.69 12.40 16.32
N GLU A 133 1.48 12.70 17.35
CA GLU A 133 2.28 11.73 18.10
C GLU A 133 1.42 10.63 18.74
N GLU A 134 0.30 11.00 19.35
CA GLU A 134 -0.63 10.04 19.98
C GLU A 134 -1.28 9.08 18.96
N LEU A 135 -1.32 9.46 17.70
CA LEU A 135 -1.80 8.62 16.61
C LEU A 135 -0.72 7.71 16.02
N SER A 136 0.47 7.67 16.62
CA SER A 136 1.63 6.98 16.05
C SER A 136 1.89 7.40 14.59
N CYS A 137 1.81 8.69 14.34
CA CYS A 137 2.16 9.32 13.07
C CYS A 137 3.33 10.28 13.28
N GLU A 138 4.06 10.56 12.22
CA GLU A 138 5.14 11.53 12.22
C GLU A 138 5.02 12.51 11.06
N VAL A 139 5.56 13.70 11.27
CA VAL A 139 5.67 14.76 10.27
C VAL A 139 7.14 14.96 9.96
N ALA A 140 7.49 14.89 8.68
CA ALA A 140 8.83 15.16 8.18
C ALA A 140 8.81 16.30 7.17
N LEU A 141 9.74 17.24 7.31
CA LEU A 141 9.91 18.29 6.33
C LEU A 141 10.57 17.72 5.07
N ILE A 142 9.92 17.91 3.92
CA ILE A 142 10.48 17.52 2.62
C ILE A 142 11.27 18.67 2.02
N LYS A 143 10.71 19.89 2.06
CA LYS A 143 11.27 21.05 1.40
C LYS A 143 10.77 22.33 2.06
N ALA A 144 11.65 23.32 2.16
CA ALA A 144 11.29 24.69 2.49
C ALA A 144 12.04 25.63 1.53
N GLU A 145 11.29 26.46 0.83
CA GLU A 145 11.86 27.42 -0.12
C GLU A 145 11.33 28.81 0.16
N CYS A 146 12.27 29.77 0.28
CA CYS A 146 11.96 31.17 0.44
C CYS A 146 12.04 31.87 -0.92
N HIS A 147 10.99 32.60 -1.27
CA HIS A 147 10.87 33.32 -2.53
C HIS A 147 10.56 34.81 -2.31
N HIS A 148 11.07 35.63 -3.19
CA HIS A 148 10.70 37.05 -3.27
C HIS A 148 9.53 37.20 -4.25
N ILE A 149 8.41 37.73 -3.77
CA ILE A 149 7.25 38.02 -4.60
C ILE A 149 7.13 39.50 -4.80
N LYS A 150 7.07 39.90 -6.07
CA LYS A 150 6.90 41.33 -6.45
C LYS A 150 5.40 41.68 -6.32
N MET A 151 5.10 42.60 -5.42
CA MET A 151 3.76 43.13 -5.26
C MET A 151 3.41 44.15 -6.34
N GLN A 152 2.13 44.19 -6.78
CA GLN A 152 1.63 45.13 -7.79
C GLN A 152 1.78 46.62 -7.40
N ARG A 153 1.94 46.93 -6.11
CA ARG A 153 2.09 48.30 -5.56
C ARG A 153 3.51 48.62 -5.06
N GLY A 154 4.52 48.01 -5.64
CA GLY A 154 5.90 48.49 -5.47
C GLY A 154 6.62 48.04 -4.19
N GLY A 155 6.42 46.77 -3.74
CA GLY A 155 7.21 46.16 -2.66
C GLY A 155 7.65 44.76 -3.00
N LEU A 156 8.76 44.33 -2.37
CA LEU A 156 9.14 42.90 -2.34
C LEU A 156 8.61 42.26 -1.06
N GLN A 157 7.84 41.21 -1.19
CA GLN A 157 7.37 40.39 -0.09
C GLN A 157 8.09 39.05 -0.13
N ASN A 158 8.52 38.56 1.02
CA ASN A 158 9.11 37.23 1.12
C ASN A 158 8.08 36.24 1.54
N GLU A 159 8.04 35.10 0.88
CA GLU A 159 7.17 33.99 1.22
C GLU A 159 7.98 32.71 1.32
N ILE A 160 7.62 31.86 2.30
CA ILE A 160 8.17 30.52 2.42
C ILE A 160 7.12 29.52 1.97
N PHE A 161 7.52 28.64 1.09
CA PHE A 161 6.77 27.49 0.65
C PHE A 161 7.26 26.24 1.40
N PHE A 162 6.41 25.69 2.28
CA PHE A 162 6.69 24.45 3.00
C PHE A 162 6.05 23.27 2.34
N LYS A 163 6.82 22.20 2.19
CA LYS A 163 6.33 20.87 1.84
C LYS A 163 6.72 19.88 2.92
N PHE A 164 5.75 19.18 3.49
CA PHE A 164 5.98 18.19 4.52
C PHE A 164 5.14 16.95 4.30
N SER A 165 5.62 15.82 4.78
CA SER A 165 4.92 14.55 4.75
C SER A 165 4.34 14.21 6.11
N VAL A 166 3.20 13.52 6.10
CA VAL A 166 2.59 12.91 7.29
C VAL A 166 2.44 11.43 7.01
N ASP A 167 3.12 10.62 7.79
CA ASP A 167 3.16 9.17 7.62
C ASP A 167 2.86 8.45 8.94
N SER A 168 2.38 7.23 8.84
CA SER A 168 2.19 6.37 10.00
C SER A 168 3.49 5.68 10.38
N ILE A 169 3.82 5.69 11.67
CA ILE A 169 4.93 4.89 12.19
C ILE A 169 4.43 3.45 12.33
N ASN A 170 5.03 2.53 11.58
CA ASN A 170 4.78 1.11 11.72
C ASN A 170 5.43 0.62 13.02
N ARG A 171 4.71 0.69 14.13
CA ARG A 171 5.02 -0.15 15.28
C ARG A 171 4.40 -1.52 14.98
N GLU A 172 5.24 -2.54 14.91
CA GLU A 172 4.81 -3.94 14.92
C GLU A 172 4.19 -4.25 16.30
N ASP A 173 3.04 -3.67 16.59
CA ASP A 173 2.29 -4.01 17.79
C ASP A 173 1.52 -5.30 17.53
N ARG A 174 2.16 -6.41 17.89
CA ARG A 174 1.56 -7.77 17.94
C ARG A 174 0.33 -7.86 18.86
N LEU A 175 -0.05 -6.79 19.52
CA LEU A 175 -1.14 -6.74 20.51
C LEU A 175 -2.35 -5.92 20.06
N CYS A 176 -2.34 -5.39 18.86
CA CYS A 176 -3.39 -4.51 18.40
C CYS A 176 -4.55 -5.30 17.76
N GLN A 177 -5.58 -5.59 18.53
CA GLN A 177 -6.79 -6.29 18.07
C GLN A 177 -7.97 -5.35 17.75
N GLN A 178 -7.79 -4.03 17.79
CA GLN A 178 -8.87 -3.06 17.60
C GLN A 178 -8.63 -2.15 16.40
N SER A 179 -9.72 -1.61 15.86
CA SER A 179 -9.74 -0.68 14.73
C SER A 179 -8.86 0.58 14.89
N ALA A 180 -8.48 0.90 16.13
CA ALA A 180 -7.53 1.99 16.44
C ALA A 180 -6.11 1.74 15.93
N CYS A 181 -5.81 0.51 15.54
CA CYS A 181 -4.50 0.06 15.04
C CYS A 181 -4.38 0.14 13.53
N ASP A 182 -5.49 0.41 12.85
CA ASP A 182 -5.52 0.57 11.41
C ASP A 182 -4.75 1.83 11.01
N ALA A 183 -3.59 1.64 10.36
CA ALA A 183 -2.75 2.73 9.89
C ALA A 183 -3.50 3.73 8.99
N PRO A 184 -4.34 3.33 8.03
CA PRO A 184 -5.16 4.24 7.25
C PRO A 184 -6.10 5.10 8.09
N HIS A 185 -6.72 4.54 9.13
CA HIS A 185 -7.61 5.28 10.01
C HIS A 185 -6.86 6.31 10.86
N ARG A 186 -5.72 5.93 11.44
CA ARG A 186 -4.84 6.83 12.21
C ARG A 186 -4.32 7.97 11.33
N LEU A 187 -3.88 7.64 10.14
CA LEU A 187 -3.39 8.61 9.16
C LEU A 187 -4.46 9.62 8.73
N ASN A 188 -5.69 9.16 8.52
CA ASN A 188 -6.82 10.05 8.21
C ASN A 188 -7.16 10.99 9.38
N LYS A 189 -7.09 10.51 10.62
CA LYS A 189 -7.24 11.38 11.80
C LYS A 189 -6.10 12.40 11.90
N ALA A 190 -4.85 11.99 11.67
CA ALA A 190 -3.71 12.91 11.64
C ALA A 190 -3.88 14.00 10.59
N LYS A 191 -4.32 13.65 9.39
CA LYS A 191 -4.70 14.61 8.34
C LYS A 191 -5.70 15.65 8.84
N GLN A 192 -6.81 15.21 9.43
CA GLN A 192 -7.86 16.11 9.94
C GLN A 192 -7.35 17.05 11.04
N ILE A 193 -6.47 16.58 11.91
CA ILE A 193 -5.87 17.38 12.98
C ILE A 193 -4.99 18.48 12.36
N ILE A 194 -4.18 18.15 11.37
CA ILE A 194 -3.31 19.11 10.68
C ILE A 194 -4.13 20.15 9.92
N GLU A 195 -5.15 19.75 9.19
CA GLU A 195 -6.05 20.66 8.48
C GLU A 195 -6.74 21.63 9.47
N ARG A 196 -7.17 21.14 10.62
CA ARG A 196 -7.76 21.96 11.69
C ARG A 196 -6.76 22.96 12.27
N PHE A 197 -5.52 22.53 12.49
CA PHE A 197 -4.46 23.40 12.98
C PHE A 197 -4.25 24.61 12.08
N PHE A 198 -4.12 24.42 10.77
CA PHE A 198 -3.97 25.51 9.81
C PHE A 198 -5.20 26.41 9.72
N LYS A 199 -6.40 25.84 9.82
CA LYS A 199 -7.64 26.60 9.86
C LYS A 199 -7.73 27.50 11.11
N GLN A 200 -7.32 27.00 12.26
CA GLN A 200 -7.33 27.77 13.52
C GLN A 200 -6.31 28.91 13.51
N GLN A 201 -5.18 28.79 12.83
CA GLN A 201 -4.24 29.90 12.67
C GLN A 201 -4.87 31.13 12.00
N VAL A 202 -5.71 30.91 11.01
CA VAL A 202 -6.43 31.98 10.32
C VAL A 202 -7.44 32.66 11.24
N GLU A 203 -8.21 31.89 12.00
CA GLU A 203 -9.24 32.41 12.92
C GLU A 203 -8.61 33.26 14.03
N THR A 204 -7.51 32.80 14.61
CA THR A 204 -6.78 33.51 15.65
C THR A 204 -6.18 34.82 15.12
N GLY A 205 -5.62 34.82 13.92
CA GLY A 205 -5.07 36.02 13.27
C GLY A 205 -6.13 37.07 12.94
N LYS A 206 -7.37 36.68 12.67
CA LYS A 206 -8.49 37.62 12.41
C LYS A 206 -9.06 38.25 13.69
N GLN A 207 -8.92 37.59 14.83
CA GLN A 207 -9.46 38.05 16.11
C GLN A 207 -8.52 38.95 16.88
N SER A 208 -7.20 38.88 16.63
CA SER A 208 -6.23 39.73 17.30
C SER A 208 -6.12 41.08 16.58
N SER A 209 -6.39 42.15 17.31
CA SER A 209 -6.09 43.54 16.88
C SER A 209 -4.60 43.88 16.99
N GLU A 210 -3.77 42.93 17.36
CA GLU A 210 -2.32 43.04 17.45
C GLU A 210 -1.67 42.95 16.07
N GLN A 211 -0.48 43.60 15.93
CA GLN A 211 0.30 43.48 14.72
C GLN A 211 0.57 42.00 14.37
N LEU A 212 0.37 41.63 13.10
CA LEU A 212 0.70 40.30 12.61
C LEU A 212 2.18 39.99 12.92
N PRO A 213 2.50 38.77 13.37
CA PRO A 213 3.90 38.36 13.52
C PRO A 213 4.61 38.45 12.18
N GLU A 214 5.94 38.56 12.23
CA GLU A 214 6.80 38.66 11.03
C GLU A 214 6.62 37.46 10.08
N ILE A 215 6.34 36.26 10.65
CA ILE A 215 6.09 35.03 9.92
C ILE A 215 4.68 34.55 10.26
N TYR A 216 3.81 34.47 9.26
CA TYR A 216 2.43 34.05 9.45
C TYR A 216 1.92 33.27 8.24
N TYR A 217 0.98 32.36 8.53
CA TYR A 217 0.32 31.52 7.52
C TYR A 217 -0.56 32.36 6.58
N ILE A 218 -0.43 32.11 5.29
CA ILE A 218 -1.27 32.74 4.26
C ILE A 218 -2.51 31.87 4.06
N ASP A 219 -3.67 32.47 4.33
CA ASP A 219 -4.98 31.80 4.28
C ASP A 219 -5.22 31.09 2.94
N ASN A 220 -5.85 29.95 2.98
CA ASN A 220 -6.24 29.12 1.83
C ASN A 220 -5.08 28.59 0.97
N THR A 221 -3.85 28.56 1.49
CA THR A 221 -2.70 28.02 0.75
C THR A 221 -2.40 26.55 1.07
N LEU A 222 -3.04 25.98 2.08
CA LEU A 222 -2.84 24.57 2.42
C LEU A 222 -3.37 23.67 1.30
N GLN A 223 -2.49 22.86 0.74
CA GLN A 223 -2.84 21.82 -0.22
C GLN A 223 -2.37 20.46 0.31
N MET A 224 -3.09 19.43 -0.05
CA MET A 224 -2.81 18.06 0.37
C MET A 224 -2.91 17.13 -0.83
N VAL A 225 -1.94 16.23 -0.93
CA VAL A 225 -1.91 15.15 -1.91
C VAL A 225 -1.69 13.83 -1.17
N ARG A 226 -2.51 12.83 -1.50
CA ARG A 226 -2.28 11.45 -1.07
C ARG A 226 -1.26 10.82 -2.00
N VAL A 227 -0.21 10.23 -1.44
CA VAL A 227 0.82 9.50 -2.18
C VAL A 227 0.73 8.03 -1.84
N ASP A 228 0.44 7.20 -2.84
CA ASP A 228 0.38 5.76 -2.70
C ASP A 228 1.77 5.15 -2.91
N ARG A 229 2.06 4.12 -2.11
CA ARG A 229 3.29 3.32 -2.19
C ARG A 229 2.93 1.84 -2.12
N CYS A 230 3.75 1.01 -2.75
CA CYS A 230 3.73 -0.43 -2.53
C CYS A 230 4.97 -0.88 -1.76
N TYR A 231 4.86 -1.95 -0.99
CA TYR A 231 6.02 -2.58 -0.35
C TYR A 231 7.01 -3.09 -1.41
N PRO A 232 8.30 -3.24 -1.05
CA PRO A 232 9.27 -3.87 -1.94
C PRO A 232 8.77 -5.22 -2.46
N GLY A 233 8.94 -5.47 -3.76
CA GLY A 233 8.43 -6.65 -4.43
C GLY A 233 6.98 -6.58 -4.92
N TYR A 234 6.28 -5.47 -4.67
CA TYR A 234 4.87 -5.25 -5.05
C TYR A 234 4.73 -3.99 -5.91
N GLY A 235 3.68 -3.95 -6.72
CA GLY A 235 3.38 -2.78 -7.56
C GLY A 235 1.94 -2.76 -8.04
N ILE A 236 1.49 -1.59 -8.44
CA ILE A 236 0.17 -1.37 -9.05
C ILE A 236 0.30 -1.42 -10.57
N ASP A 237 -0.49 -2.27 -11.20
CA ASP A 237 -0.62 -2.35 -12.65
C ASP A 237 -2.06 -2.75 -13.04
N ALA A 238 -2.88 -1.76 -13.35
CA ALA A 238 -4.28 -1.96 -13.70
C ALA A 238 -4.49 -2.70 -15.03
N VAL A 239 -3.48 -2.65 -15.92
CA VAL A 239 -3.54 -3.35 -17.21
C VAL A 239 -3.25 -4.83 -17.05
N LEU A 240 -2.22 -5.16 -16.29
CA LEU A 240 -1.85 -6.55 -16.00
C LEU A 240 -2.85 -7.22 -15.03
N HIS A 241 -3.42 -6.45 -14.11
CA HIS A 241 -4.32 -6.91 -13.06
C HIS A 241 -5.67 -6.17 -13.09
N PRO A 242 -6.49 -6.36 -14.13
CA PRO A 242 -7.76 -5.63 -14.27
C PRO A 242 -8.78 -5.98 -13.18
N ASP A 243 -8.67 -7.15 -12.55
CA ASP A 243 -9.55 -7.58 -11.45
C ASP A 243 -9.16 -6.97 -10.09
N CYS A 244 -7.99 -6.35 -9.99
CA CYS A 244 -7.49 -5.67 -8.78
C CYS A 244 -6.66 -4.43 -9.18
N PRO A 245 -7.27 -3.42 -9.83
CA PRO A 245 -6.54 -2.35 -10.51
C PRO A 245 -5.82 -1.39 -9.56
N GLU A 246 -6.25 -1.31 -8.31
CA GLU A 246 -5.67 -0.44 -7.28
C GLU A 246 -4.82 -1.20 -6.25
N CYS A 247 -4.66 -2.50 -6.44
CA CYS A 247 -3.90 -3.35 -5.52
C CYS A 247 -2.41 -3.27 -5.79
N CYS A 248 -1.62 -3.26 -4.70
CA CYS A 248 -0.21 -3.60 -4.76
C CYS A 248 -0.06 -5.11 -4.91
N VAL A 249 0.16 -5.59 -6.12
CA VAL A 249 0.28 -7.00 -6.46
C VAL A 249 1.76 -7.39 -6.55
N ALA A 250 2.11 -8.60 -6.13
CA ALA A 250 3.48 -9.11 -6.27
C ALA A 250 3.98 -8.97 -7.71
N CYS A 251 5.18 -8.42 -7.88
CA CYS A 251 5.79 -8.24 -9.19
C CYS A 251 5.92 -9.60 -9.89
N SER A 252 5.47 -9.68 -11.15
CA SER A 252 5.59 -10.87 -11.97
C SER A 252 7.06 -11.10 -12.41
N PRO A 253 7.45 -12.33 -12.81
CA PRO A 253 8.74 -12.58 -13.43
C PRO A 253 9.03 -11.59 -14.57
N GLY A 254 10.25 -11.09 -14.64
CA GLY A 254 10.64 -10.01 -15.54
C GLY A 254 10.48 -8.61 -14.96
N SER A 255 10.09 -8.51 -13.69
CA SER A 255 9.96 -7.25 -12.98
C SER A 255 10.33 -7.35 -11.50
N TYR A 256 10.63 -6.21 -10.88
CA TYR A 256 11.01 -6.11 -9.47
C TYR A 256 10.64 -4.74 -8.91
N ASN A 257 10.57 -4.63 -7.60
CA ASN A 257 10.47 -3.35 -6.91
C ASN A 257 11.42 -3.34 -5.70
N PRO A 258 12.51 -2.55 -5.75
CA PRO A 258 13.54 -2.57 -4.69
C PRO A 258 13.16 -1.76 -3.46
N SER A 259 12.19 -0.88 -3.56
CA SER A 259 11.84 0.09 -2.53
C SER A 259 10.31 0.30 -2.46
N ASN A 260 9.89 1.39 -1.85
CA ASN A 260 8.48 1.77 -1.75
C ASN A 260 7.93 2.45 -3.03
N GLY A 261 8.33 1.99 -4.21
CA GLY A 261 7.79 2.45 -5.47
C GLY A 261 6.35 1.98 -5.70
N ILE A 262 5.64 2.70 -6.56
CA ILE A 262 4.25 2.40 -6.91
C ILE A 262 4.15 1.30 -7.98
N HIS A 263 5.15 1.20 -8.86
CA HIS A 263 5.18 0.28 -9.99
C HIS A 263 6.36 -0.68 -9.90
N CYS A 264 6.16 -1.87 -10.46
CA CYS A 264 7.27 -2.80 -10.69
C CYS A 264 8.13 -2.30 -11.85
N LEU A 265 9.46 -2.32 -11.65
CA LEU A 265 10.45 -1.96 -12.66
C LEU A 265 10.80 -3.18 -13.50
N ARG A 266 11.13 -2.98 -14.76
CA ARG A 266 11.52 -4.06 -15.65
C ARG A 266 12.88 -4.67 -15.26
N CYS A 267 12.94 -5.99 -15.22
CA CYS A 267 14.16 -6.77 -15.00
C CYS A 267 14.05 -8.12 -15.70
N ASP A 268 14.61 -8.24 -16.88
CA ASP A 268 14.50 -9.45 -17.73
C ASP A 268 15.18 -10.69 -17.11
N THR A 269 16.05 -10.49 -16.12
CA THR A 269 16.74 -11.58 -15.41
C THR A 269 15.99 -12.12 -14.20
N SER A 270 14.97 -11.41 -13.72
CA SER A 270 14.16 -11.87 -12.59
C SER A 270 13.19 -12.97 -13.02
N LEU A 271 13.31 -14.14 -12.43
CA LEU A 271 12.48 -15.32 -12.71
C LEU A 271 11.47 -15.61 -11.61
N ILE A 272 11.45 -14.83 -10.53
CA ILE A 272 10.62 -15.06 -9.35
C ILE A 272 9.50 -14.01 -9.27
N TYR A 273 8.40 -14.38 -8.60
CA TYR A 273 7.35 -13.44 -8.21
C TYR A 273 7.77 -12.67 -6.96
N GLY A 274 7.43 -11.38 -6.91
CA GLY A 274 7.71 -10.55 -5.74
C GLY A 274 9.19 -10.19 -5.57
N ALA A 275 9.96 -10.11 -6.66
CA ALA A 275 11.37 -9.77 -6.62
C ALA A 275 11.61 -8.35 -6.09
N THR A 276 12.60 -8.23 -5.21
CA THR A 276 13.09 -6.95 -4.67
C THR A 276 14.42 -6.52 -5.27
N MET A 277 15.09 -7.39 -6.01
CA MET A 277 16.36 -7.14 -6.68
C MET A 277 16.29 -7.64 -8.12
N CYS A 278 17.04 -6.99 -8.97
CA CYS A 278 17.28 -7.41 -10.34
C CYS A 278 18.56 -8.22 -10.48
#